data_4a82d31b1d6ebee9d9cdf829139c7840
#
_entry.id   4a82d31b1d6ebee9d9cdf829139c7840
#
_cell.length_a   1.000
_cell.length_b   1.000
_cell.length_c   1.000
_cell.angle_alpha   90.00
_cell.angle_beta   90.00
_cell.angle_gamma   90.00
#
_symmetry.space_group_name_H-M   'P 1'
#
loop_
_entity.id
_entity.type
_entity.pdbx_description
1 polymer ?
#
loop_
_entity_poly.entity_id
_entity_poly.type
_entity_poly.pdbx_seq_one_letter_code
_entity_poly.pdbx_strand_id
1 'polypeptide(L)'
;TWETTGLLIPVQQSVLIRRLVMNPAYPNVLLAATSAGMYMTVDGGATWALTLADYMIDIEFHPTNPAIVYATSFNNPNNGTTAATFYRSEDGGLTWVATVNLEDVIRMKIGVTPAQPNRVDILCAGKHLGLYGIFASLNTGISFNSGYVPDTLRGRPNLLGWYHGMAS
;
A
#
# COMPACT_ATOMS: atom_id res chain seq x y z
N THR A 1 -14.57 -26.23 3.19
CA THR A 1 -14.62 -25.87 4.63
C THR A 1 -13.69 -24.71 4.86
N TRP A 2 -14.12 -23.67 5.55
CA TRP A 2 -13.26 -22.54 5.97
C TRP A 2 -12.60 -22.89 7.29
N GLU A 3 -11.30 -22.64 7.40
CA GLU A 3 -10.53 -22.85 8.61
C GLU A 3 -9.97 -21.51 9.10
N THR A 4 -9.74 -21.38 10.40
CA THR A 4 -9.13 -20.17 10.98
C THR A 4 -7.65 -20.12 10.62
N THR A 5 -7.15 -18.93 10.30
CA THR A 5 -5.72 -18.69 10.11
C THR A 5 -5.07 -18.25 11.41
N GLY A 6 -3.73 -18.27 11.47
CA GLY A 6 -2.96 -17.77 12.60
C GLY A 6 -2.91 -16.24 12.73
N LEU A 7 -3.53 -15.46 11.82
CA LEU A 7 -3.63 -14.01 11.93
C LEU A 7 -4.68 -13.64 12.99
N LEU A 8 -4.32 -13.81 14.25
CA LEU A 8 -5.16 -13.46 15.39
C LEU A 8 -4.97 -11.98 15.75
N ILE A 9 -5.63 -11.12 15.01
CA ILE A 9 -5.74 -9.70 15.38
C ILE A 9 -6.94 -9.59 16.33
N PRO A 10 -6.75 -9.14 17.59
CA PRO A 10 -7.85 -9.05 18.54
C PRO A 10 -8.97 -8.16 18.00
N VAL A 11 -10.18 -8.70 17.91
CA VAL A 11 -11.36 -7.97 17.42
C VAL A 11 -11.61 -6.68 18.22
N GLN A 12 -11.23 -6.67 19.50
CA GLN A 12 -11.33 -5.50 20.36
C GLN A 12 -10.43 -4.33 19.94
N GLN A 13 -9.41 -4.56 19.11
CA GLN A 13 -8.52 -3.50 18.62
C GLN A 13 -9.05 -2.80 17.37
N SER A 14 -10.20 -3.22 16.83
CA SER A 14 -10.82 -2.64 15.62
C SER A 14 -9.84 -2.55 14.44
N VAL A 15 -8.95 -3.53 14.30
CA VAL A 15 -7.96 -3.54 13.20
C VAL A 15 -8.65 -3.84 11.89
N LEU A 16 -8.40 -3.00 10.91
CA LEU A 16 -8.94 -3.12 9.56
C LEU A 16 -7.93 -3.82 8.67
N ILE A 17 -8.32 -4.90 8.02
CA ILE A 17 -7.54 -5.50 6.93
C ILE A 17 -7.91 -4.75 5.66
N ARG A 18 -6.92 -4.12 5.02
CA ARG A 18 -7.11 -3.30 3.82
C ARG A 18 -6.83 -4.06 2.55
N ARG A 19 -5.82 -4.90 2.56
CA ARG A 19 -5.45 -5.72 1.42
C ARG A 19 -4.71 -6.98 1.86
N LEU A 20 -4.96 -8.07 1.16
CA LEU A 20 -4.23 -9.33 1.29
C LEU A 20 -3.71 -9.69 -0.10
N VAL A 21 -2.42 -9.97 -0.21
CA VAL A 21 -1.80 -10.41 -1.46
C VAL A 21 -0.97 -11.67 -1.23
N MET A 22 -0.98 -12.53 -2.22
CA MET A 22 -0.17 -13.76 -2.25
C MET A 22 1.04 -13.54 -3.14
N ASN A 23 2.20 -14.03 -2.71
CA ASN A 23 3.41 -14.00 -3.53
C ASN A 23 3.19 -14.86 -4.78
N PRO A 24 3.39 -14.32 -6.00
CA PRO A 24 3.10 -15.04 -7.24
C PRO A 24 4.02 -16.24 -7.48
N ALA A 25 5.20 -16.30 -6.86
CA ALA A 25 6.14 -17.42 -6.99
C ALA A 25 6.04 -18.43 -5.83
N TYR A 26 5.60 -17.97 -4.65
CA TYR A 26 5.56 -18.79 -3.42
C TYR A 26 4.19 -18.68 -2.75
N PRO A 27 3.23 -19.56 -3.07
CA PRO A 27 1.84 -19.46 -2.60
C PRO A 27 1.66 -19.47 -1.07
N ASN A 28 2.63 -20.02 -0.33
CA ASN A 28 2.61 -20.01 1.13
C ASN A 28 3.03 -18.66 1.75
N VAL A 29 3.54 -17.73 0.92
CA VAL A 29 3.92 -16.40 1.34
C VAL A 29 2.78 -15.43 1.02
N LEU A 30 2.19 -14.85 2.08
CA LEU A 30 1.16 -13.82 1.96
C LEU A 30 1.55 -12.58 2.76
N LEU A 31 1.10 -11.44 2.31
CA LEU A 31 1.24 -10.17 2.98
C LEU A 31 -0.13 -9.53 3.21
N ALA A 32 -0.36 -9.05 4.41
CA ALA A 32 -1.60 -8.39 4.83
C ALA A 32 -1.34 -6.94 5.25
N ALA A 33 -1.84 -6.00 4.46
CA ALA A 33 -1.86 -4.58 4.83
C ALA A 33 -3.01 -4.32 5.79
N THR A 34 -2.70 -3.85 6.99
CA THR A 34 -3.68 -3.60 8.05
C THR A 34 -3.52 -2.22 8.67
N SER A 35 -4.53 -1.78 9.41
CA SER A 35 -4.43 -0.53 10.19
C SER A 35 -3.46 -0.61 11.37
N ALA A 36 -2.97 -1.82 11.72
CA ALA A 36 -1.99 -2.06 12.78
C ALA A 36 -0.57 -2.39 12.26
N GLY A 37 -0.41 -2.49 10.93
CA GLY A 37 0.88 -2.78 10.32
C GLY A 37 0.79 -3.69 9.09
N MET A 38 1.95 -4.02 8.55
CA MET A 38 2.13 -5.04 7.54
C MET A 38 2.46 -6.37 8.21
N TYR A 39 1.63 -7.37 7.98
CA TYR A 39 1.86 -8.72 8.48
C TYR A 39 2.23 -9.64 7.32
N MET A 40 3.15 -10.57 7.57
CA MET A 40 3.64 -11.55 6.62
C MET A 40 3.52 -12.95 7.20
N THR A 41 3.13 -13.90 6.37
CA THR A 41 3.24 -15.34 6.62
C THR A 41 4.12 -15.99 5.56
N VAL A 42 4.79 -17.07 5.92
CA VAL A 42 5.57 -17.92 5.01
C VAL A 42 5.11 -19.38 5.04
N ASP A 43 4.08 -19.67 5.81
CA ASP A 43 3.55 -21.00 6.06
C ASP A 43 2.06 -21.14 5.69
N GLY A 44 1.59 -20.33 4.73
CA GLY A 44 0.21 -20.39 4.26
C GLY A 44 -0.81 -19.81 5.24
N GLY A 45 -0.37 -18.99 6.18
CA GLY A 45 -1.24 -18.34 7.16
C GLY A 45 -1.32 -19.02 8.51
N ALA A 46 -0.51 -20.05 8.76
CA ALA A 46 -0.47 -20.71 10.06
C ALA A 46 0.14 -19.80 11.14
N THR A 47 1.20 -19.07 10.78
CA THR A 47 1.80 -18.03 11.64
C THR A 47 2.00 -16.72 10.88
N TRP A 48 1.98 -15.59 11.59
CA TRP A 48 2.15 -14.25 11.01
C TRP A 48 3.11 -13.42 11.84
N ALA A 49 3.97 -12.68 11.16
CA ALA A 49 4.91 -11.74 11.76
C ALA A 49 4.62 -10.31 11.29
N LEU A 50 4.74 -9.34 12.19
CA LEU A 50 4.69 -7.91 11.85
C LEU A 50 6.04 -7.53 11.20
N THR A 51 6.03 -7.06 9.96
CA THR A 51 7.24 -6.65 9.22
C THR A 51 7.39 -5.14 9.09
N LEU A 52 6.30 -4.38 9.23
CA LEU A 52 6.32 -2.91 9.20
C LEU A 52 5.23 -2.37 10.11
N ALA A 53 5.61 -1.54 11.09
CA ALA A 53 4.69 -0.91 12.04
C ALA A 53 4.25 0.47 11.50
N ASP A 54 3.18 0.51 10.71
CA ASP A 54 2.50 1.72 10.23
C ASP A 54 1.06 1.38 9.86
N TYR A 55 0.20 2.37 9.64
CA TYR A 55 -1.15 2.13 9.13
C TYR A 55 -1.10 1.84 7.63
N MET A 56 -1.07 0.58 7.24
CA MET A 56 -0.94 0.17 5.85
C MET A 56 -2.28 0.19 5.12
N ILE A 57 -2.28 0.64 3.85
CA ILE A 57 -3.50 0.77 3.06
C ILE A 57 -3.47 0.03 1.73
N ASP A 58 -2.30 -0.10 1.14
CA ASP A 58 -2.15 -0.80 -0.13
C ASP A 58 -0.82 -1.55 -0.21
N ILE A 59 -0.78 -2.58 -1.06
CA ILE A 59 0.39 -3.42 -1.28
C ILE A 59 0.30 -4.08 -2.65
N GLU A 60 1.41 -4.12 -3.39
CA GLU A 60 1.54 -4.79 -4.67
C GLU A 60 2.89 -5.46 -4.81
N PHE A 61 2.93 -6.64 -5.42
CA PHE A 61 4.19 -7.24 -5.88
C PHE A 61 4.63 -6.61 -7.20
N HIS A 62 5.94 -6.51 -7.39
CA HIS A 62 6.50 -6.20 -8.70
C HIS A 62 6.08 -7.29 -9.71
N PRO A 63 5.64 -6.92 -10.93
CA PRO A 63 4.98 -7.85 -11.85
C PRO A 63 5.81 -9.05 -12.30
N THR A 64 7.14 -8.94 -12.28
CA THR A 64 8.07 -9.98 -12.77
C THR A 64 9.16 -10.36 -11.76
N ASN A 65 9.26 -9.68 -10.62
CA ASN A 65 10.23 -9.99 -9.58
C ASN A 65 9.57 -9.99 -8.19
N PRO A 66 9.16 -11.14 -7.66
CA PRO A 66 8.44 -11.24 -6.39
C PRO A 66 9.28 -10.90 -5.15
N ALA A 67 10.58 -10.68 -5.28
CA ALA A 67 11.40 -10.13 -4.20
C ALA A 67 11.12 -8.64 -3.98
N ILE A 68 10.67 -7.91 -5.01
CA ILE A 68 10.31 -6.51 -4.89
C ILE A 68 8.83 -6.38 -4.55
N VAL A 69 8.53 -5.66 -3.47
CA VAL A 69 7.17 -5.38 -3.02
C VAL A 69 7.03 -3.89 -2.74
N TYR A 70 5.88 -3.36 -3.05
CA TYR A 70 5.51 -1.97 -2.80
C TYR A 70 4.37 -1.92 -1.79
N ALA A 71 4.40 -0.92 -0.91
CA ALA A 71 3.33 -0.69 0.05
C ALA A 71 3.12 0.80 0.30
N THR A 72 1.91 1.17 0.72
CA THR A 72 1.61 2.55 1.08
C THR A 72 0.93 2.62 2.43
N SER A 73 1.24 3.67 3.19
CA SER A 73 0.56 3.95 4.45
C SER A 73 -0.53 5.01 4.31
N PHE A 74 -1.32 5.14 5.37
CA PHE A 74 -2.36 6.13 5.54
C PHE A 74 -1.85 7.23 6.48
N ASN A 75 -1.93 8.49 6.04
CA ASN A 75 -1.73 9.61 6.92
C ASN A 75 -2.96 9.76 7.82
N ASN A 76 -2.85 9.28 9.05
CA ASN A 76 -3.91 9.39 10.04
C ASN A 76 -3.54 10.45 11.10
N PRO A 77 -4.06 11.67 11.00
CA PRO A 77 -3.76 12.74 11.96
C PRO A 77 -4.11 12.36 13.41
N ASN A 78 -5.08 11.45 13.61
CA ASN A 78 -5.48 10.99 14.94
C ASN A 78 -4.44 10.06 15.60
N ASN A 79 -3.53 9.47 14.81
CA ASN A 79 -2.44 8.62 15.29
C ASN A 79 -1.09 9.36 15.31
N GLY A 80 -1.09 10.69 15.08
CA GLY A 80 0.14 11.48 15.05
C GLY A 80 0.99 11.30 13.79
N THR A 81 0.51 10.57 12.77
CA THR A 81 1.18 10.51 11.47
C THR A 81 0.96 11.81 10.70
N THR A 82 2.01 12.34 10.08
CA THR A 82 1.97 13.61 9.36
C THR A 82 2.00 13.47 7.85
N ALA A 83 2.32 12.28 7.34
CA ALA A 83 2.47 12.02 5.92
C ALA A 83 1.96 10.62 5.55
N ALA A 84 1.46 10.46 4.32
CA ALA A 84 1.36 9.15 3.69
C ALA A 84 2.72 8.78 3.10
N THR A 85 3.13 7.54 3.31
CA THR A 85 4.46 7.04 2.93
C THR A 85 4.34 5.92 1.90
N PHE A 86 5.19 5.96 0.89
CA PHE A 86 5.41 4.85 0.00
C PHE A 86 6.65 4.08 0.45
N TYR A 87 6.49 2.79 0.66
CA TYR A 87 7.52 1.85 1.08
C TYR A 87 7.87 0.90 -0.05
N ARG A 88 9.13 0.49 -0.08
CA ARG A 88 9.66 -0.51 -1.00
C ARG A 88 10.44 -1.56 -0.22
N SER A 89 10.21 -2.83 -0.56
CA SER A 89 10.97 -3.99 -0.09
C SER A 89 11.74 -4.60 -1.26
N GLU A 90 12.89 -5.20 -0.98
CA GLU A 90 13.71 -5.98 -1.94
C GLU A 90 13.86 -7.46 -1.54
N ASP A 91 13.22 -7.87 -0.45
CA ASP A 91 13.32 -9.19 0.15
C ASP A 91 11.94 -9.87 0.35
N GLY A 92 10.99 -9.54 -0.51
CA GLY A 92 9.65 -10.13 -0.51
C GLY A 92 8.74 -9.64 0.61
N GLY A 93 9.06 -8.52 1.24
CA GLY A 93 8.25 -7.91 2.30
C GLY A 93 8.77 -8.16 3.72
N LEU A 94 9.98 -8.70 3.88
CA LEU A 94 10.59 -8.89 5.21
C LEU A 94 11.09 -7.57 5.79
N THR A 95 11.76 -6.74 4.97
CA THR A 95 12.22 -5.42 5.37
C THR A 95 11.75 -4.34 4.40
N TRP A 96 11.62 -3.10 4.88
CA TRP A 96 11.01 -2.00 4.15
C TRP A 96 11.83 -0.72 4.23
N VAL A 97 11.92 -0.01 3.12
CA VAL A 97 12.54 1.31 3.02
C VAL A 97 11.48 2.31 2.58
N ALA A 98 11.33 3.40 3.34
CA ALA A 98 10.50 4.53 2.94
C ALA A 98 11.22 5.31 1.82
N THR A 99 10.61 5.43 0.64
CA THR A 99 11.21 6.15 -0.50
C THR A 99 10.54 7.48 -0.79
N VAL A 100 9.26 7.64 -0.42
CA VAL A 100 8.51 8.89 -0.58
C VAL A 100 7.62 9.13 0.62
N ASN A 101 7.64 10.37 1.13
CA ASN A 101 6.73 10.88 2.16
C ASN A 101 6.01 12.11 1.63
N LEU A 102 4.67 12.14 1.67
CA LEU A 102 3.86 13.25 1.18
C LEU A 102 2.92 13.76 2.29
N GLU A 103 3.26 14.92 2.86
CA GLU A 103 2.55 15.49 4.03
C GLU A 103 1.10 15.86 3.76
N ASP A 104 0.78 16.33 2.56
CA ASP A 104 -0.58 16.73 2.18
C ASP A 104 -1.42 15.59 1.60
N VAL A 105 -0.86 14.39 1.54
CA VAL A 105 -1.52 13.18 1.07
C VAL A 105 -2.03 12.38 2.25
N ILE A 106 -3.28 11.91 2.16
CA ILE A 106 -3.87 11.04 3.18
C ILE A 106 -3.76 9.56 2.82
N ARG A 107 -3.73 9.24 1.54
CA ARG A 107 -3.58 7.86 1.06
C ARG A 107 -3.06 7.81 -0.38
N MET A 108 -2.44 6.68 -0.70
CA MET A 108 -1.95 6.37 -2.04
C MET A 108 -2.47 5.00 -2.47
N LYS A 109 -2.74 4.86 -3.78
CA LYS A 109 -3.00 3.57 -4.43
C LYS A 109 -1.90 3.29 -5.43
N ILE A 110 -1.45 2.04 -5.46
CA ILE A 110 -0.33 1.58 -6.30
C ILE A 110 -0.90 0.98 -7.58
N GLY A 111 -0.30 1.35 -8.71
CA GLY A 111 -0.53 0.72 -10.01
C GLY A 111 0.78 0.16 -10.57
N VAL A 112 0.77 -1.10 -10.96
CA VAL A 112 1.88 -1.79 -11.63
C VAL A 112 1.37 -2.55 -12.84
N THR A 113 2.24 -2.82 -13.82
CA THR A 113 1.84 -3.56 -15.02
C THR A 113 3.00 -4.43 -15.55
N PRO A 114 2.72 -5.68 -15.98
CA PRO A 114 3.72 -6.52 -16.63
C PRO A 114 4.27 -5.95 -17.94
N ALA A 115 3.51 -5.08 -18.62
CA ALA A 115 3.93 -4.45 -19.86
C ALA A 115 5.10 -3.48 -19.68
N GLN A 116 5.23 -2.89 -18.49
CA GLN A 116 6.34 -2.01 -18.09
C GLN A 116 6.73 -2.35 -16.64
N PRO A 117 7.48 -3.43 -16.40
CA PRO A 117 7.70 -3.93 -15.03
C PRO A 117 8.38 -2.94 -14.10
N ASN A 118 9.28 -2.10 -14.64
CA ASN A 118 10.01 -1.10 -13.84
C ASN A 118 9.17 0.15 -13.52
N ARG A 119 7.97 0.27 -14.12
CA ARG A 119 7.07 1.39 -13.87
C ARG A 119 6.18 1.10 -12.68
N VAL A 120 6.11 2.09 -11.79
CA VAL A 120 5.17 2.12 -10.66
C VAL A 120 4.47 3.47 -10.68
N ASP A 121 3.15 3.46 -10.72
CA ASP A 121 2.34 4.67 -10.59
C ASP A 121 1.71 4.70 -9.20
N ILE A 122 1.65 5.88 -8.58
CA ILE A 122 0.89 6.10 -7.35
C ILE A 122 -0.15 7.20 -7.55
N LEU A 123 -1.40 6.86 -7.25
CA LEU A 123 -2.52 7.79 -7.24
C LEU A 123 -2.70 8.31 -5.81
N CYS A 124 -2.55 9.61 -5.62
CA CYS A 124 -2.54 10.25 -4.32
C CYS A 124 -3.82 11.06 -4.06
N ALA A 125 -4.48 10.79 -2.93
CA ALA A 125 -5.59 11.58 -2.43
C ALA A 125 -5.10 12.55 -1.34
N GLY A 126 -5.43 13.83 -1.50
CA GLY A 126 -5.02 14.89 -0.59
C GLY A 126 -5.92 15.04 0.64
N LYS A 127 -5.47 15.84 1.60
CA LYS A 127 -6.18 16.14 2.87
C LYS A 127 -7.60 16.69 2.67
N HIS A 128 -7.87 17.35 1.54
CA HIS A 128 -9.21 17.88 1.23
C HIS A 128 -10.07 16.92 0.41
N LEU A 129 -9.76 15.60 0.47
CA LEU A 129 -10.50 14.52 -0.19
C LEU A 129 -10.56 14.62 -1.74
N GLY A 130 -9.68 15.42 -2.34
CA GLY A 130 -9.53 15.54 -3.79
C GLY A 130 -8.29 14.78 -4.31
N LEU A 131 -8.15 14.74 -5.63
CA LEU A 131 -6.93 14.27 -6.28
C LEU A 131 -5.78 15.20 -5.92
N TYR A 132 -4.76 14.68 -5.26
CA TYR A 132 -3.51 15.40 -5.02
C TYR A 132 -2.61 15.32 -6.27
N GLY A 133 -2.48 14.15 -6.84
CA GLY A 133 -1.70 13.93 -8.05
C GLY A 133 -1.49 12.45 -8.37
N ILE A 134 -0.93 12.22 -9.54
CA ILE A 134 -0.43 10.91 -9.98
C ILE A 134 1.07 11.06 -10.16
N PHE A 135 1.83 10.22 -9.49
CA PHE A 135 3.30 10.20 -9.56
C PHE A 135 3.73 8.89 -10.22
N ALA A 136 4.73 8.96 -11.07
CA ALA A 136 5.28 7.80 -11.75
C ALA A 136 6.75 7.58 -11.39
N SER A 137 7.10 6.35 -11.12
CA SER A 137 8.47 5.86 -11.06
C SER A 137 8.76 5.03 -12.31
N LEU A 138 9.95 5.16 -12.88
CA LEU A 138 10.45 4.33 -13.98
C LEU A 138 11.62 3.44 -13.54
N ASN A 139 11.94 3.43 -12.26
CA ASN A 139 13.06 2.72 -11.66
C ASN A 139 12.63 1.87 -10.47
N THR A 140 11.52 1.12 -10.63
CA THR A 140 11.01 0.17 -9.62
C THR A 140 10.68 0.81 -8.26
N GLY A 141 10.15 2.04 -8.24
CA GLY A 141 9.74 2.72 -7.00
C GLY A 141 10.89 3.32 -6.18
N ILE A 142 12.12 3.40 -6.73
CA ILE A 142 13.27 4.01 -6.03
C ILE A 142 13.10 5.53 -5.95
N SER A 143 12.60 6.15 -7.03
CA SER A 143 12.26 7.57 -7.07
C SER A 143 11.04 7.82 -7.94
N PHE A 144 10.35 8.92 -7.70
CA PHE A 144 9.16 9.32 -8.43
C PHE A 144 9.34 10.70 -9.06
N ASN A 145 8.78 10.87 -10.26
CA ASN A 145 8.68 12.18 -10.90
C ASN A 145 7.63 13.05 -10.19
N SER A 146 7.67 14.37 -10.41
CA SER A 146 6.66 15.28 -9.90
C SER A 146 5.26 14.86 -10.34
N GLY A 147 4.31 14.93 -9.42
CA GLY A 147 2.94 14.49 -9.66
C GLY A 147 2.24 15.29 -10.78
N TYR A 148 1.52 14.58 -11.62
CA TYR A 148 0.63 15.16 -12.63
C TYR A 148 -0.81 15.17 -12.11
N VAL A 149 -1.45 16.32 -12.20
CA VAL A 149 -2.89 16.47 -11.96
C VAL A 149 -3.54 16.92 -13.27
N PRO A 150 -4.42 16.14 -13.88
CA PRO A 150 -5.17 16.58 -15.05
C PRO A 150 -5.93 17.88 -14.75
N ASP A 151 -5.89 18.86 -15.64
CA ASP A 151 -6.53 20.17 -15.43
C ASP A 151 -8.04 20.05 -15.19
N THR A 152 -8.68 19.05 -15.80
CA THR A 152 -10.10 18.75 -15.59
C THR A 152 -10.44 18.30 -14.17
N LEU A 153 -9.43 17.85 -13.39
CA LEU A 153 -9.58 17.36 -12.03
C LEU A 153 -9.02 18.33 -10.97
N ARG A 154 -8.31 19.38 -11.40
CA ARG A 154 -7.80 20.43 -10.51
C ARG A 154 -8.97 21.17 -9.87
N GLY A 155 -8.91 21.30 -8.55
CA GLY A 155 -9.90 22.07 -7.78
C GLY A 155 -11.28 21.43 -7.66
N ARG A 156 -11.46 20.16 -8.06
CA ARG A 156 -12.68 19.41 -7.76
C ARG A 156 -12.55 18.70 -6.41
N PRO A 157 -13.17 19.21 -5.35
CA PRO A 157 -13.22 18.49 -4.08
C PRO A 157 -14.05 17.21 -4.26
N ASN A 158 -13.69 16.15 -3.53
CA ASN A 158 -14.45 14.91 -3.39
C ASN A 158 -14.38 13.87 -4.52
N LEU A 159 -13.57 14.05 -5.57
CA LEU A 159 -13.49 13.05 -6.65
C LEU A 159 -12.87 11.70 -6.26
N LEU A 160 -12.05 11.65 -5.21
CA LEU A 160 -11.40 10.41 -4.74
C LEU A 160 -11.69 10.05 -3.29
N GLY A 161 -12.36 10.94 -2.54
CA GLY A 161 -12.64 10.74 -1.11
C GLY A 161 -13.64 9.63 -0.83
N TRP A 162 -14.52 9.33 -1.75
CA TRP A 162 -15.68 8.45 -1.56
C TRP A 162 -15.49 7.03 -2.07
N TYR A 163 -14.37 6.69 -2.70
CA TYR A 163 -14.15 5.35 -3.22
C TYR A 163 -13.69 4.36 -2.15
N HIS A 164 -14.53 4.18 -1.11
CA HIS A 164 -14.46 2.98 -0.29
C HIS A 164 -14.95 1.72 -1.03
N GLY A 165 -15.62 1.88 -2.17
CA GLY A 165 -16.30 0.81 -2.87
C GLY A 165 -15.67 0.33 -4.18
N MET A 166 -14.56 0.92 -4.64
CA MET A 166 -13.95 0.53 -5.93
C MET A 166 -12.59 -0.18 -5.78
N ALA A 167 -12.30 -0.73 -4.63
CA ALA A 167 -11.15 -1.57 -4.40
C ALA A 167 -11.59 -2.95 -3.90
N SER A 168 -12.67 -3.47 -4.47
CA SER A 168 -13.08 -4.87 -4.35
C SER A 168 -12.92 -5.55 -5.70
#